data_cd30075cdf168709b7c92be794cff724
#
_entry.id   cd30075cdf168709b7c92be794cff724
#
_cell.length_a   1.000
_cell.length_b   1.000
_cell.length_c   1.000
_cell.angle_alpha   90.00
_cell.angle_beta   90.00
_cell.angle_gamma   90.00
#
_symmetry.space_group_name_H-M   'P 1'
#
loop_
_entity.id
_entity.type
_entity.pdbx_description
1 polymer ?
#
loop_
_entity_poly.entity_id
_entity_poly.type
_entity_poly.pdbx_seq_one_letter_code
_entity_poly.pdbx_strand_id
1 'polypeptide(L)'
;MIRSCNLIVCCFLMGLTLNASAQQSAPAASAPPPPVGTLAGHPDWPAAKNPGDVDTVGHLIASLYDVVSGPAGQRDWDRFRSLFVPDGRIVSIDPESAATKDAPARKADAVFLTPGMFAQQNDSYFKTNGFFERSIANRVEEFGNLIEVWSTSEIRDAKDDAQPSARGIDSFQIVHAHGRFWIASLLFDHERPGVTLPRNT
;
A
#
# COMPACT_ATOMS: atom_id res chain seq x y z
N MET A 1 96.38 47.67 -27.24
CA MET A 1 95.42 47.86 -28.35
C MET A 1 94.42 46.75 -28.29
N ILE A 2 93.21 47.06 -28.14
CA ILE A 2 91.99 46.41 -28.56
C ILE A 2 90.86 46.78 -27.52
N ARG A 3 89.87 47.38 -28.11
CA ARG A 3 88.79 48.10 -27.46
C ARG A 3 87.77 47.14 -26.82
N SER A 4 87.30 47.48 -25.60
CA SER A 4 86.11 46.92 -24.95
C SER A 4 84.83 47.27 -25.72
N CYS A 5 83.99 46.34 -25.90
CA CYS A 5 82.64 46.57 -26.42
C CYS A 5 81.67 46.08 -25.26
N ASN A 6 81.04 47.05 -24.62
CA ASN A 6 80.02 46.80 -23.63
C ASN A 6 78.71 46.45 -24.30
N LEU A 7 78.21 45.26 -24.03
CA LEU A 7 76.90 44.83 -24.48
C LEU A 7 75.93 44.87 -23.22
N ILE A 8 75.04 45.81 -23.27
CA ILE A 8 73.95 45.92 -22.26
C ILE A 8 72.86 44.92 -22.64
N VAL A 9 72.70 43.89 -21.82
CA VAL A 9 71.62 42.96 -21.95
C VAL A 9 70.43 43.48 -21.10
N CYS A 10 69.37 43.98 -21.75
CA CYS A 10 68.10 44.35 -21.17
C CYS A 10 67.27 43.04 -20.92
N CYS A 11 67.19 42.62 -19.66
CA CYS A 11 66.25 41.55 -19.26
C CYS A 11 64.82 42.07 -19.23
N PHE A 12 64.03 41.69 -20.23
CA PHE A 12 62.59 41.86 -20.20
C PHE A 12 62.01 40.69 -19.34
N LEU A 13 61.56 41.01 -18.12
CA LEU A 13 60.73 40.11 -17.32
C LEU A 13 59.28 40.17 -17.88
N MET A 14 58.92 39.20 -18.73
CA MET A 14 57.51 38.90 -19.03
C MET A 14 56.88 38.20 -17.85
N GLY A 15 56.07 38.96 -17.11
CA GLY A 15 55.15 38.38 -16.08
C GLY A 15 54.06 37.56 -16.75
N LEU A 16 54.14 36.23 -16.69
CA LEU A 16 53.02 35.35 -17.00
C LEU A 16 51.96 35.47 -15.88
N THR A 17 50.90 36.22 -16.14
CA THR A 17 49.71 36.16 -15.31
C THR A 17 48.95 34.87 -15.69
N LEU A 18 49.02 33.86 -14.82
CA LEU A 18 48.17 32.69 -14.85
C LEU A 18 46.75 33.13 -14.46
N ASN A 19 45.93 33.40 -15.46
CA ASN A 19 44.48 33.49 -15.25
C ASN A 19 43.96 32.07 -14.95
N ALA A 20 43.82 31.74 -13.63
CA ALA A 20 43.06 30.61 -13.18
C ALA A 20 41.56 30.89 -13.46
N SER A 21 41.09 30.48 -14.62
CA SER A 21 39.65 30.41 -14.90
C SER A 21 39.06 29.39 -13.94
N ALA A 22 38.42 29.84 -12.88
CA ALA A 22 37.58 29.02 -12.04
C ALA A 22 36.46 28.44 -12.93
N GLN A 23 36.60 27.19 -13.29
CA GLN A 23 35.57 26.44 -14.01
C GLN A 23 34.39 26.24 -13.09
N GLN A 24 33.43 27.14 -13.20
CA GLN A 24 32.20 27.10 -12.45
C GLN A 24 31.44 25.85 -12.93
N SER A 25 31.45 24.80 -12.11
CA SER A 25 30.69 23.58 -12.40
C SER A 25 29.24 23.98 -12.62
N ALA A 26 28.70 23.73 -13.79
CA ALA A 26 27.29 23.90 -14.06
C ALA A 26 26.49 23.12 -12.98
N PRO A 27 25.43 23.70 -12.41
CA PRO A 27 24.60 22.96 -11.46
C PRO A 27 24.13 21.66 -12.13
N ALA A 28 24.32 20.54 -11.46
CA ALA A 28 23.86 19.24 -11.94
C ALA A 28 22.38 19.39 -12.30
N ALA A 29 22.02 19.03 -13.54
CA ALA A 29 20.65 19.03 -13.97
C ALA A 29 19.86 18.15 -12.98
N SER A 30 18.82 18.70 -12.35
CA SER A 30 17.94 17.93 -11.48
C SER A 30 17.37 16.75 -12.26
N ALA A 31 17.37 15.57 -11.64
CA ALA A 31 16.73 14.39 -12.24
C ALA A 31 15.27 14.74 -12.63
N PRO A 32 14.78 14.23 -13.77
CA PRO A 32 13.38 14.44 -14.13
C PRO A 32 12.47 13.94 -13.01
N PRO A 33 11.31 14.56 -12.78
CA PRO A 33 10.36 14.09 -11.78
C PRO A 33 9.93 12.66 -12.10
N PRO A 34 9.69 11.81 -11.09
CA PRO A 34 9.21 10.46 -11.30
C PRO A 34 7.85 10.48 -12.03
N PRO A 35 7.55 9.45 -12.84
CA PRO A 35 6.27 9.36 -13.54
C PRO A 35 5.09 9.39 -12.56
N VAL A 36 4.03 10.11 -12.94
CA VAL A 36 2.77 10.14 -12.18
C VAL A 36 2.20 8.73 -12.05
N GLY A 37 1.68 8.39 -10.87
CA GLY A 37 1.11 7.07 -10.58
C GLY A 37 2.12 6.01 -10.14
N THR A 38 3.42 6.34 -10.07
CA THR A 38 4.43 5.43 -9.49
C THR A 38 4.62 5.69 -8.01
N LEU A 39 5.09 4.67 -7.25
CA LEU A 39 5.47 4.87 -5.84
C LEU A 39 6.51 5.98 -5.66
N ALA A 40 7.47 6.10 -6.57
CA ALA A 40 8.45 7.18 -6.56
C ALA A 40 7.83 8.57 -6.80
N GLY A 41 6.67 8.63 -7.47
CA GLY A 41 5.88 9.86 -7.66
C GLY A 41 4.96 10.20 -6.49
N HIS A 42 4.87 9.31 -5.49
CA HIS A 42 4.05 9.47 -4.30
C HIS A 42 4.89 9.28 -3.03
N PRO A 43 5.80 10.21 -2.71
CA PRO A 43 6.68 10.07 -1.53
C PRO A 43 5.91 10.11 -0.20
N ASP A 44 4.66 10.54 -0.22
CA ASP A 44 3.72 10.58 0.89
C ASP A 44 2.99 9.24 1.13
N TRP A 45 3.22 8.23 0.29
CA TRP A 45 2.66 6.90 0.54
C TRP A 45 3.22 6.32 1.84
N PRO A 46 2.35 5.75 2.69
CA PRO A 46 2.73 5.39 4.03
C PRO A 46 3.81 4.32 4.05
N ALA A 47 4.85 4.53 4.85
CA ALA A 47 5.72 3.43 5.23
C ALA A 47 4.89 2.36 5.97
N ALA A 48 5.28 1.10 5.85
CA ALA A 48 4.68 0.05 6.67
C ALA A 48 4.87 0.40 8.14
N LYS A 49 3.81 0.38 8.93
CA LYS A 49 3.90 0.63 10.37
C LYS A 49 4.77 -0.43 11.05
N ASN A 50 4.61 -1.67 10.63
CA ASN A 50 5.49 -2.77 10.98
C ASN A 50 6.04 -3.37 9.68
N PRO A 51 7.35 -3.32 9.43
CA PRO A 51 7.94 -3.88 8.21
C PRO A 51 7.62 -5.36 7.97
N GLY A 52 7.51 -6.16 9.03
CA GLY A 52 7.15 -7.57 8.96
C GLY A 52 5.71 -7.85 8.50
N ASP A 53 4.84 -6.84 8.51
CA ASP A 53 3.45 -7.00 8.01
C ASP A 53 3.40 -7.12 6.48
N VAL A 54 4.47 -6.71 5.78
CA VAL A 54 4.44 -6.50 4.32
C VAL A 54 5.62 -7.16 3.59
N ASP A 55 6.38 -8.00 4.28
CA ASP A 55 7.57 -8.69 3.73
C ASP A 55 7.24 -9.96 2.95
N THR A 56 6.05 -10.55 3.20
CA THR A 56 5.51 -11.69 2.45
C THR A 56 4.02 -11.52 2.20
N VAL A 57 3.48 -12.20 1.18
CA VAL A 57 2.02 -12.24 0.91
C VAL A 57 1.27 -12.80 2.12
N GLY A 58 1.80 -13.86 2.73
CA GLY A 58 1.20 -14.49 3.91
C GLY A 58 1.11 -13.53 5.10
N HIS A 59 2.17 -12.78 5.38
CA HIS A 59 2.17 -11.78 6.45
C HIS A 59 1.24 -10.61 6.14
N LEU A 60 1.18 -10.15 4.89
CA LEU A 60 0.26 -9.09 4.49
C LEU A 60 -1.20 -9.47 4.76
N ILE A 61 -1.62 -10.65 4.34
CA ILE A 61 -2.99 -11.17 4.57
C ILE A 61 -3.25 -11.36 6.06
N ALA A 62 -2.34 -12.00 6.79
CA ALA A 62 -2.48 -12.20 8.24
C ALA A 62 -2.57 -10.87 8.99
N SER A 63 -1.78 -9.87 8.61
CA SER A 63 -1.78 -8.55 9.21
C SER A 63 -3.07 -7.76 8.93
N LEU A 64 -3.67 -7.95 7.75
CA LEU A 64 -4.96 -7.35 7.46
C LEU A 64 -6.03 -7.90 8.41
N TYR A 65 -6.15 -9.21 8.55
CA TYR A 65 -7.11 -9.82 9.46
C TYR A 65 -6.83 -9.47 10.92
N ASP A 66 -5.56 -9.45 11.33
CA ASP A 66 -5.17 -9.09 12.68
C ASP A 66 -5.57 -7.65 13.04
N VAL A 67 -5.32 -6.69 12.15
CA VAL A 67 -5.56 -5.27 12.44
C VAL A 67 -7.04 -4.92 12.55
N VAL A 68 -7.95 -5.64 11.88
CA VAL A 68 -9.40 -5.46 12.00
C VAL A 68 -9.97 -6.28 13.15
N SER A 69 -9.26 -7.29 13.63
CA SER A 69 -9.73 -8.20 14.69
C SER A 69 -9.50 -7.65 16.10
N GLY A 70 -10.40 -8.00 17.02
CA GLY A 70 -10.28 -7.68 18.44
C GLY A 70 -11.63 -7.56 19.15
N PRO A 71 -11.62 -7.42 20.47
CA PRO A 71 -12.83 -7.09 21.23
C PRO A 71 -13.33 -5.69 20.86
N ALA A 72 -14.49 -5.32 21.34
CA ALA A 72 -14.97 -3.94 21.22
C ALA A 72 -13.88 -2.95 21.64
N GLY A 73 -13.53 -2.02 20.76
CA GLY A 73 -12.44 -1.08 20.99
C GLY A 73 -11.90 -0.46 19.71
N GLN A 74 -10.95 0.45 19.86
CA GLN A 74 -10.31 1.13 18.74
C GLN A 74 -9.39 0.19 17.97
N ARG A 75 -9.40 0.30 16.64
CA ARG A 75 -8.46 -0.39 15.75
C ARG A 75 -7.26 0.49 15.39
N ASP A 76 -6.16 -0.12 15.04
CA ASP A 76 -4.97 0.59 14.53
C ASP A 76 -5.15 0.92 13.05
N TRP A 77 -5.93 1.98 12.79
CA TRP A 77 -6.23 2.41 11.43
C TRP A 77 -5.02 2.92 10.66
N ASP A 78 -3.95 3.35 11.32
CA ASP A 78 -2.69 3.73 10.65
C ASP A 78 -1.97 2.48 10.14
N ARG A 79 -1.92 1.41 10.94
CA ARG A 79 -1.41 0.12 10.52
C ARG A 79 -2.25 -0.45 9.37
N PHE A 80 -3.58 -0.40 9.48
CA PHE A 80 -4.48 -0.83 8.42
C PHE A 80 -4.20 -0.12 7.10
N ARG A 81 -4.19 1.22 7.11
CA ARG A 81 -3.91 2.01 5.90
C ARG A 81 -2.54 1.73 5.31
N SER A 82 -1.55 1.42 6.13
CA SER A 82 -0.19 1.15 5.68
C SER A 82 -0.03 -0.16 4.89
N LEU A 83 -1.03 -1.03 4.89
CA LEU A 83 -1.03 -2.29 4.11
C LEU A 83 -1.43 -2.06 2.65
N PHE A 84 -2.12 -0.96 2.35
CA PHE A 84 -2.68 -0.65 1.04
C PHE A 84 -1.87 0.41 0.29
N VAL A 85 -2.00 0.42 -1.03
CA VAL A 85 -1.75 1.65 -1.78
C VAL A 85 -2.82 2.69 -1.38
N PRO A 86 -2.48 3.99 -1.27
CA PRO A 86 -3.43 5.02 -0.78
C PRO A 86 -4.73 5.10 -1.57
N ASP A 87 -4.65 4.94 -2.89
CA ASP A 87 -5.79 4.92 -3.80
C ASP A 87 -6.36 3.51 -4.04
N GLY A 88 -5.97 2.55 -3.20
CA GLY A 88 -6.49 1.19 -3.22
C GLY A 88 -8.01 1.17 -3.07
N ARG A 89 -8.62 0.08 -3.51
CA ARG A 89 -10.06 -0.09 -3.43
C ARG A 89 -10.41 -1.23 -2.52
N ILE A 90 -11.38 -0.97 -1.63
CA ILE A 90 -12.09 -1.97 -0.87
C ILE A 90 -13.51 -1.98 -1.39
N VAL A 91 -13.97 -3.13 -1.85
CA VAL A 91 -15.30 -3.27 -2.45
C VAL A 91 -16.06 -4.34 -1.68
N SER A 92 -17.13 -3.94 -1.04
CA SER A 92 -18.07 -4.88 -0.43
C SER A 92 -19.31 -5.03 -1.28
N ILE A 93 -19.88 -6.24 -1.29
CA ILE A 93 -21.16 -6.49 -1.96
C ILE A 93 -22.28 -6.30 -0.92
N ASP A 94 -23.19 -5.36 -1.19
CA ASP A 94 -24.46 -5.24 -0.49
C ASP A 94 -25.48 -6.12 -1.24
N PRO A 95 -25.86 -7.28 -0.69
CA PRO A 95 -26.68 -8.23 -1.43
C PRO A 95 -28.10 -7.70 -1.65
N GLU A 96 -28.75 -8.25 -2.67
CA GLU A 96 -30.19 -7.98 -2.85
C GLU A 96 -30.99 -8.41 -1.63
N SER A 97 -32.04 -7.70 -1.35
CA SER A 97 -33.01 -8.05 -0.29
C SER A 97 -34.42 -8.00 -0.81
N ALA A 98 -35.22 -8.99 -0.39
CA ALA A 98 -36.66 -8.98 -0.64
C ALA A 98 -37.35 -7.83 0.15
N ALA A 99 -38.49 -7.40 -0.34
CA ALA A 99 -39.32 -6.46 0.43
C ALA A 99 -39.74 -7.07 1.77
N THR A 100 -39.68 -6.27 2.81
CA THR A 100 -40.20 -6.59 4.13
C THR A 100 -41.36 -5.66 4.45
N LYS A 101 -42.01 -5.86 5.62
CA LYS A 101 -43.07 -4.96 6.07
C LYS A 101 -42.58 -3.51 6.21
N ASP A 102 -41.30 -3.34 6.59
CA ASP A 102 -40.72 -2.04 6.97
C ASP A 102 -39.75 -1.49 5.92
N ALA A 103 -39.46 -2.23 4.84
CA ALA A 103 -38.51 -1.82 3.82
C ALA A 103 -38.86 -2.38 2.43
N PRO A 104 -38.69 -1.59 1.35
CA PRO A 104 -38.84 -2.07 -0.02
C PRO A 104 -37.75 -3.07 -0.39
N ALA A 105 -37.99 -3.88 -1.42
CA ALA A 105 -36.95 -4.72 -2.01
C ALA A 105 -35.80 -3.85 -2.52
N ARG A 106 -34.55 -4.32 -2.32
CA ARG A 106 -33.35 -3.69 -2.87
C ARG A 106 -32.64 -4.65 -3.84
N LYS A 107 -32.09 -4.12 -4.89
CA LYS A 107 -31.16 -4.86 -5.77
C LYS A 107 -29.80 -4.92 -5.11
N ALA A 108 -29.01 -5.93 -5.48
CA ALA A 108 -27.62 -5.98 -5.09
C ALA A 108 -26.87 -4.74 -5.58
N ASP A 109 -25.97 -4.23 -4.78
CA ASP A 109 -25.11 -3.08 -5.07
C ASP A 109 -23.68 -3.37 -4.59
N ALA A 110 -22.74 -2.56 -5.02
CA ALA A 110 -21.35 -2.62 -4.60
C ALA A 110 -20.93 -1.29 -3.98
N VAL A 111 -20.33 -1.36 -2.81
CA VAL A 111 -19.83 -0.19 -2.09
C VAL A 111 -18.33 -0.08 -2.31
N PHE A 112 -17.90 1.01 -2.93
CA PHE A 112 -16.50 1.28 -3.26
C PHE A 112 -15.89 2.27 -2.27
N LEU A 113 -14.87 1.84 -1.54
CA LEU A 113 -14.22 2.63 -0.52
C LEU A 113 -12.70 2.70 -0.77
N THR A 114 -12.08 3.79 -0.37
CA THR A 114 -10.64 3.79 -0.12
C THR A 114 -10.34 3.21 1.27
N PRO A 115 -9.10 2.80 1.58
CA PRO A 115 -8.75 2.34 2.93
C PRO A 115 -9.07 3.37 4.02
N GLY A 116 -8.92 4.67 3.71
CA GLY A 116 -9.28 5.75 4.62
C GLY A 116 -10.79 5.85 4.87
N MET A 117 -11.61 5.72 3.82
CA MET A 117 -13.07 5.72 3.93
C MET A 117 -13.57 4.49 4.69
N PHE A 118 -12.98 3.32 4.43
CA PHE A 118 -13.31 2.10 5.17
C PHE A 118 -13.06 2.27 6.66
N ALA A 119 -11.89 2.77 7.04
CA ALA A 119 -11.55 3.04 8.43
C ALA A 119 -12.55 4.01 9.08
N GLN A 120 -12.88 5.10 8.39
CA GLN A 120 -13.81 6.11 8.90
C GLN A 120 -15.23 5.56 9.11
N GLN A 121 -15.74 4.79 8.14
CA GLN A 121 -17.10 4.25 8.20
C GLN A 121 -17.27 3.17 9.26
N ASN A 122 -16.21 2.37 9.50
CA ASN A 122 -16.29 1.23 10.40
C ASN A 122 -15.80 1.52 11.83
N ASP A 123 -15.18 2.68 12.09
CA ASP A 123 -14.60 3.00 13.39
C ASP A 123 -15.62 2.92 14.54
N SER A 124 -16.84 3.42 14.35
CA SER A 124 -17.90 3.38 15.36
C SER A 124 -18.39 1.96 15.62
N TYR A 125 -18.50 1.12 14.60
CA TYR A 125 -18.89 -0.27 14.73
C TYR A 125 -17.89 -1.06 15.58
N PHE A 126 -16.61 -0.98 15.24
CA PHE A 126 -15.55 -1.70 15.97
C PHE A 126 -15.38 -1.22 17.41
N LYS A 127 -15.67 0.06 17.70
CA LYS A 127 -15.64 0.57 19.09
C LYS A 127 -16.65 -0.08 20.01
N THR A 128 -17.75 -0.57 19.46
CA THR A 128 -18.87 -1.11 20.24
C THR A 128 -19.06 -2.62 20.07
N ASN A 129 -18.43 -3.23 19.06
CA ASN A 129 -18.61 -4.64 18.74
C ASN A 129 -17.26 -5.36 18.69
N GLY A 130 -17.23 -6.60 19.18
CA GLY A 130 -16.16 -7.53 18.89
C GLY A 130 -16.22 -7.96 17.44
N PHE A 131 -15.06 -8.22 16.85
CA PHE A 131 -14.93 -8.70 15.48
C PHE A 131 -13.61 -9.46 15.37
N PHE A 132 -13.67 -10.73 15.03
CA PHE A 132 -12.51 -11.60 14.92
C PHE A 132 -12.57 -12.31 13.60
N GLU A 133 -11.78 -11.85 12.66
CA GLU A 133 -11.68 -12.40 11.31
C GLU A 133 -10.38 -13.15 11.14
N ARG A 134 -10.43 -14.25 10.39
CA ARG A 134 -9.23 -14.99 10.01
C ARG A 134 -9.42 -15.69 8.66
N SER A 135 -8.33 -15.86 7.94
CA SER A 135 -8.29 -16.80 6.81
C SER A 135 -8.36 -18.23 7.32
N ILE A 136 -9.14 -19.07 6.64
CA ILE A 136 -9.19 -20.53 6.83
C ILE A 136 -8.61 -21.29 5.65
N ALA A 137 -8.51 -20.66 4.47
CA ALA A 137 -7.83 -21.18 3.28
C ALA A 137 -7.41 -20.04 2.37
N ASN A 138 -6.28 -20.18 1.69
CA ASN A 138 -5.81 -19.23 0.69
C ASN A 138 -5.40 -19.97 -0.59
N ARG A 139 -5.88 -19.48 -1.74
CA ARG A 139 -5.34 -19.81 -3.04
C ARG A 139 -4.58 -18.60 -3.57
N VAL A 140 -3.30 -18.77 -3.83
CA VAL A 140 -2.39 -17.71 -4.28
C VAL A 140 -1.95 -18.02 -5.69
N GLU A 141 -2.04 -17.02 -6.58
CA GLU A 141 -1.53 -17.07 -7.94
C GLU A 141 -0.58 -15.91 -8.16
N GLU A 142 0.61 -16.18 -8.70
CA GLU A 142 1.66 -15.19 -8.87
C GLU A 142 2.19 -15.15 -10.30
N PHE A 143 2.36 -13.94 -10.81
CA PHE A 143 3.04 -13.70 -12.06
C PHE A 143 3.96 -12.46 -11.94
N GLY A 144 5.24 -12.70 -11.71
CA GLY A 144 6.22 -11.62 -11.47
C GLY A 144 5.86 -10.84 -10.19
N ASN A 145 5.53 -9.57 -10.36
CA ASN A 145 5.14 -8.69 -9.25
C ASN A 145 3.62 -8.56 -9.06
N LEU A 146 2.84 -9.30 -9.81
CA LEU A 146 1.39 -9.37 -9.69
C LEU A 146 1.01 -10.62 -8.89
N ILE A 147 0.22 -10.45 -7.85
CA ILE A 147 -0.25 -11.53 -7.00
C ILE A 147 -1.76 -11.41 -6.83
N GLU A 148 -2.45 -12.53 -6.99
CA GLU A 148 -3.86 -12.65 -6.65
C GLU A 148 -4.03 -13.65 -5.50
N VAL A 149 -4.85 -13.30 -4.51
CA VAL A 149 -5.19 -14.19 -3.40
C VAL A 149 -6.70 -14.30 -3.30
N TRP A 150 -7.19 -15.53 -3.35
CA TRP A 150 -8.57 -15.88 -3.05
C TRP A 150 -8.57 -16.50 -1.65
N SER A 151 -8.92 -15.68 -0.66
CA SER A 151 -8.93 -16.07 0.75
C SER A 151 -10.34 -16.42 1.18
N THR A 152 -10.51 -17.62 1.74
CA THR A 152 -11.74 -17.97 2.45
C THR A 152 -11.59 -17.51 3.89
N SER A 153 -12.49 -16.66 4.35
CA SER A 153 -12.48 -16.11 5.70
C SER A 153 -13.67 -16.57 6.53
N GLU A 154 -13.50 -16.50 7.84
CA GLU A 154 -14.56 -16.62 8.82
C GLU A 154 -14.48 -15.51 9.86
N ILE A 155 -15.65 -15.05 10.30
CA ILE A 155 -15.81 -13.96 11.27
C ILE A 155 -16.51 -14.53 12.50
N ARG A 156 -16.07 -14.08 13.70
CA ARG A 156 -16.71 -14.33 15.00
C ARG A 156 -16.91 -13.02 15.73
N ASP A 157 -17.96 -12.92 16.52
CA ASP A 157 -18.22 -11.72 17.35
C ASP A 157 -17.38 -11.74 18.64
N ALA A 158 -17.09 -12.94 19.16
CA ALA A 158 -16.12 -13.16 20.23
C ALA A 158 -15.08 -14.22 19.79
N LYS A 159 -13.85 -14.07 20.29
CA LYS A 159 -12.72 -14.94 19.90
C LYS A 159 -13.00 -16.43 20.10
N ASP A 160 -13.74 -16.75 21.18
CA ASP A 160 -14.00 -18.13 21.61
C ASP A 160 -15.37 -18.64 21.17
N ASP A 161 -16.08 -17.92 20.29
CA ASP A 161 -17.36 -18.40 19.75
C ASP A 161 -17.18 -19.75 19.04
N ALA A 162 -18.03 -20.71 19.37
CA ALA A 162 -17.94 -22.06 18.84
C ALA A 162 -18.19 -22.11 17.30
N GLN A 163 -18.99 -21.19 16.80
CA GLN A 163 -19.35 -21.08 15.38
C GLN A 163 -19.05 -19.68 14.86
N PRO A 164 -18.65 -19.54 13.61
CA PRO A 164 -18.52 -18.21 12.99
C PRO A 164 -19.91 -17.58 12.81
N SER A 165 -19.97 -16.26 13.00
CA SER A 165 -21.16 -15.45 12.68
C SER A 165 -21.31 -15.22 11.18
N ALA A 166 -20.18 -15.21 10.43
CA ALA A 166 -20.17 -15.14 8.98
C ALA A 166 -18.96 -15.89 8.40
N ARG A 167 -19.07 -16.29 7.12
CA ARG A 167 -17.96 -16.75 6.30
C ARG A 167 -18.07 -16.12 4.95
N GLY A 168 -16.94 -15.96 4.27
CA GLY A 168 -16.91 -15.29 2.99
C GLY A 168 -15.66 -15.58 2.18
N ILE A 169 -15.57 -14.84 1.09
CA ILE A 169 -14.40 -14.81 0.23
C ILE A 169 -13.89 -13.37 0.18
N ASP A 170 -12.59 -13.24 0.36
CA ASP A 170 -11.83 -12.02 0.17
C ASP A 170 -10.90 -12.21 -1.03
N SER A 171 -11.14 -11.46 -2.09
CA SER A 171 -10.32 -11.46 -3.30
C SER A 171 -9.36 -10.27 -3.25
N PHE A 172 -8.07 -10.58 -3.16
CA PHE A 172 -7.01 -9.58 -3.11
C PHE A 172 -6.29 -9.48 -4.43
N GLN A 173 -6.03 -8.26 -4.86
CA GLN A 173 -5.01 -7.95 -5.85
C GLN A 173 -3.85 -7.25 -5.15
N ILE A 174 -2.66 -7.84 -5.25
CA ILE A 174 -1.47 -7.42 -4.54
C ILE A 174 -0.36 -7.14 -5.54
N VAL A 175 0.45 -6.13 -5.27
CA VAL A 175 1.65 -5.82 -6.05
C VAL A 175 2.88 -5.89 -5.15
N HIS A 176 3.98 -6.44 -5.68
CA HIS A 176 5.30 -6.36 -5.05
C HIS A 176 6.08 -5.20 -5.67
N ALA A 177 6.34 -4.17 -4.89
CA ALA A 177 7.04 -2.99 -5.36
C ALA A 177 7.84 -2.34 -4.22
N HIS A 178 9.02 -1.80 -4.55
CA HIS A 178 9.91 -1.14 -3.59
C HIS A 178 10.23 -2.00 -2.35
N GLY A 179 10.45 -3.31 -2.58
CA GLY A 179 10.86 -4.24 -1.53
C GLY A 179 9.76 -4.63 -0.54
N ARG A 180 8.49 -4.41 -0.86
CA ARG A 180 7.35 -4.81 -0.03
C ARG A 180 6.12 -5.17 -0.85
N PHE A 181 5.18 -5.86 -0.22
CA PHE A 181 3.86 -6.14 -0.78
C PHE A 181 2.85 -5.05 -0.38
N TRP A 182 1.92 -4.76 -1.31
CA TRP A 182 0.88 -3.76 -1.17
C TRP A 182 -0.45 -4.32 -1.66
N ILE A 183 -1.53 -4.10 -0.91
CA ILE A 183 -2.88 -4.40 -1.38
C ILE A 183 -3.32 -3.27 -2.32
N ALA A 184 -3.55 -3.59 -3.59
CA ALA A 184 -4.09 -2.67 -4.58
C ALA A 184 -5.61 -2.65 -4.54
N SER A 185 -6.24 -3.82 -4.40
CA SER A 185 -7.69 -3.94 -4.20
C SER A 185 -8.04 -5.15 -3.33
N LEU A 186 -9.14 -5.03 -2.63
CA LEU A 186 -9.78 -6.07 -1.84
C LEU A 186 -11.28 -6.05 -2.17
N LEU A 187 -11.81 -7.15 -2.71
CA LEU A 187 -13.23 -7.36 -2.91
C LEU A 187 -13.69 -8.47 -1.98
N PHE A 188 -14.83 -8.30 -1.31
CA PHE A 188 -15.36 -9.36 -0.45
C PHE A 188 -16.86 -9.51 -0.54
N ASP A 189 -17.31 -10.75 -0.36
CA ASP A 189 -18.71 -11.13 -0.25
C ASP A 189 -18.87 -12.31 0.74
N HIS A 190 -20.05 -12.45 1.33
CA HIS A 190 -20.31 -13.40 2.39
C HIS A 190 -21.34 -14.46 1.99
N GLU A 191 -21.29 -15.62 2.64
CA GLU A 191 -22.31 -16.65 2.55
C GLU A 191 -23.70 -16.11 2.92
N ARG A 192 -24.70 -16.57 2.18
CA ARG A 192 -26.12 -16.28 2.44
C ARG A 192 -26.98 -17.32 1.74
N PRO A 193 -28.30 -17.36 1.98
CA PRO A 193 -29.18 -18.30 1.27
C PRO A 193 -28.98 -18.23 -0.23
N GLY A 194 -28.63 -19.37 -0.84
CA GLY A 194 -28.33 -19.50 -2.27
C GLY A 194 -26.89 -19.16 -2.69
N VAL A 195 -26.07 -18.61 -1.80
CA VAL A 195 -24.64 -18.31 -2.06
C VAL A 195 -23.80 -19.01 -0.97
N THR A 196 -23.14 -20.08 -1.32
CA THR A 196 -22.30 -20.87 -0.39
C THR A 196 -20.85 -20.86 -0.87
N LEU A 197 -19.93 -21.06 0.08
CA LEU A 197 -18.51 -21.19 -0.25
C LEU A 197 -18.27 -22.28 -1.31
N PRO A 198 -17.32 -22.08 -2.23
CA PRO A 198 -16.90 -23.11 -3.18
C PRO A 198 -16.38 -24.36 -2.45
N ARG A 199 -16.62 -25.55 -3.00
CA ARG A 199 -16.26 -26.82 -2.35
C ARG A 199 -14.74 -27.06 -2.21
N ASN A 200 -13.93 -26.31 -2.93
CA ASN A 200 -12.47 -26.48 -3.00
C ASN A 200 -11.70 -25.23 -2.48
N THR A 201 -12.25 -24.59 -1.51
CA THR A 201 -11.59 -23.45 -0.83
C THR A 201 -11.04 -23.87 0.51
#